data_944df54697f2757f0fb739f6d99f2490
#
_entry.id   944df54697f2757f0fb739f6d99f2490
#
_cell.length_a   1.000
_cell.length_b   1.000
_cell.length_c   1.000
_cell.angle_alpha   90.00
_cell.angle_beta   90.00
_cell.angle_gamma   90.00
#
_symmetry.space_group_name_H-M   'P 1'
#
loop_
_entity.id
_entity.type
_entity.pdbx_description
1 polymer ?
#
loop_
_entity_poly.entity_id
_entity_poly.type
_entity_poly.pdbx_seq_one_letter_code
_entity_poly.pdbx_strand_id
1 'polypeptide(L)'
;MANFLGKLLTGVFGSRNQRLIKRYDVAVRAINALEESIAALDDAALAAKTDELRNKFSDSDSLDEILVEAFAVVREASKRSLGMRHFDVQLIGGLVLHEGKIAEMRTGEGKTLVATLPAYLNAIAGKGVHIVTVNDYLAQRDAQWMGPIYEFLGLTVGVVRAGQTIEEKRAAYAADVTYGTNNEFGFDYLRDNLAFRMQERSQRGQAFAIVDEVDSILIDEARTPLIISGRSEESTELYVRINKLIPKLDLHDVP
;
A
#
# COMPACT_ATOMS: atom_id res chain seq x y z
N MET A 1 -43.54 -3.52 3.06
CA MET A 1 -43.38 -4.50 4.17
C MET A 1 -41.93 -4.91 4.37
N ALA A 2 -41.10 -5.16 3.36
CA ALA A 2 -39.69 -5.56 3.52
C ALA A 2 -38.83 -4.55 4.31
N ASN A 3 -39.03 -3.24 4.13
CA ASN A 3 -38.27 -2.20 4.85
C ASN A 3 -38.60 -2.08 6.35
N PHE A 4 -39.79 -2.52 6.79
CA PHE A 4 -40.18 -2.45 8.21
C PHE A 4 -39.59 -3.61 9.01
N LEU A 5 -39.63 -4.81 8.48
CA LEU A 5 -38.97 -5.99 9.07
C LEU A 5 -37.45 -5.80 9.14
N GLY A 6 -36.83 -5.20 8.10
CA GLY A 6 -35.41 -4.88 8.10
C GLY A 6 -35.01 -3.87 9.19
N LYS A 7 -35.83 -2.83 9.43
CA LYS A 7 -35.63 -1.85 10.51
C LYS A 7 -35.82 -2.47 11.91
N LEU A 8 -36.79 -3.38 12.07
CA LEU A 8 -37.03 -4.07 13.33
C LEU A 8 -35.89 -5.05 13.68
N LEU A 9 -35.40 -5.79 12.70
CA LEU A 9 -34.25 -6.70 12.85
C LEU A 9 -32.97 -5.93 13.14
N THR A 10 -32.73 -4.80 12.47
CA THR A 10 -31.56 -3.94 12.75
C THR A 10 -31.66 -3.28 14.15
N GLY A 11 -32.86 -2.99 14.64
CA GLY A 11 -33.06 -2.47 16.02
C GLY A 11 -32.69 -3.50 17.10
N VAL A 12 -32.94 -4.79 16.84
CA VAL A 12 -32.66 -5.88 17.82
C VAL A 12 -31.26 -6.43 17.68
N PHE A 13 -30.79 -6.66 16.46
CA PHE A 13 -29.51 -7.33 16.17
C PHE A 13 -28.38 -6.38 15.80
N GLY A 14 -28.63 -5.08 15.69
CA GLY A 14 -27.70 -4.08 15.20
C GLY A 14 -27.44 -4.18 13.70
N SER A 15 -26.84 -3.16 13.10
CA SER A 15 -26.38 -3.17 11.72
C SER A 15 -25.19 -4.13 11.55
N ARG A 16 -24.90 -4.53 10.30
CA ARG A 16 -23.69 -5.31 9.97
C ARG A 16 -22.43 -4.63 10.50
N ASN A 17 -22.31 -3.32 10.32
CA ASN A 17 -21.17 -2.53 10.77
C ASN A 17 -21.04 -2.51 12.30
N GLN A 18 -22.15 -2.37 13.04
CA GLN A 18 -22.11 -2.44 14.49
C GLN A 18 -21.63 -3.79 15.02
N ARG A 19 -22.00 -4.88 14.36
CA ARG A 19 -21.51 -6.23 14.70
C ARG A 19 -20.01 -6.40 14.38
N LEU A 20 -19.55 -5.84 13.26
CA LEU A 20 -18.13 -5.83 12.92
C LEU A 20 -17.31 -5.02 13.92
N ILE A 21 -17.76 -3.81 14.28
CA ILE A 21 -17.09 -2.98 15.29
C ILE A 21 -16.99 -3.74 16.63
N LYS A 22 -18.07 -4.38 17.09
CA LYS A 22 -18.02 -5.21 18.29
C LYS A 22 -17.01 -6.36 18.22
N ARG A 23 -16.80 -6.93 17.03
CA ARG A 23 -15.77 -7.96 16.83
C ARG A 23 -14.37 -7.35 16.96
N TYR A 24 -14.14 -6.19 16.36
CA TYR A 24 -12.87 -5.46 16.46
C TYR A 24 -12.58 -4.99 17.88
N ASP A 25 -13.59 -4.62 18.67
CA ASP A 25 -13.44 -4.26 20.08
C ASP A 25 -12.79 -5.37 20.94
N VAL A 26 -12.94 -6.62 20.52
CA VAL A 26 -12.26 -7.75 21.21
C VAL A 26 -10.74 -7.67 20.96
N ALA A 27 -10.33 -7.47 19.71
CA ALA A 27 -8.92 -7.28 19.38
C ALA A 27 -8.33 -6.01 20.02
N VAL A 28 -9.07 -4.89 19.98
CA VAL A 28 -8.66 -3.64 20.62
C VAL A 28 -8.41 -3.83 22.13
N ARG A 29 -9.30 -4.53 22.83
CA ARG A 29 -9.09 -4.84 24.27
C ARG A 29 -7.86 -5.71 24.49
N ALA A 30 -7.60 -6.70 23.61
CA ALA A 30 -6.41 -7.52 23.70
C ALA A 30 -5.14 -6.71 23.44
N ILE A 31 -5.15 -5.77 22.47
CA ILE A 31 -4.03 -4.85 22.20
C ILE A 31 -3.81 -3.92 23.42
N ASN A 32 -4.87 -3.38 24.02
CA ASN A 32 -4.79 -2.53 25.20
C ASN A 32 -4.23 -3.28 26.41
N ALA A 33 -4.56 -4.57 26.56
CA ALA A 33 -4.03 -5.38 27.65
C ALA A 33 -2.51 -5.62 27.57
N LEU A 34 -1.92 -5.51 26.37
CA LEU A 34 -0.46 -5.61 26.19
C LEU A 34 0.28 -4.29 26.41
N GLU A 35 -0.42 -3.16 26.53
CA GLU A 35 0.21 -1.82 26.52
C GLU A 35 1.26 -1.66 27.62
N GLU A 36 0.97 -2.05 28.87
CA GLU A 36 1.91 -1.93 29.96
C GLU A 36 3.16 -2.80 29.78
N SER A 37 2.98 -4.05 29.34
CA SER A 37 4.10 -4.97 29.13
C SER A 37 5.00 -4.54 27.98
N ILE A 38 4.43 -4.02 26.90
CA ILE A 38 5.19 -3.49 25.74
C ILE A 38 5.88 -2.16 26.12
N ALA A 39 5.20 -1.28 26.88
CA ALA A 39 5.79 -0.02 27.34
C ALA A 39 6.94 -0.22 28.33
N ALA A 40 7.00 -1.34 29.05
CA ALA A 40 8.08 -1.69 29.97
C ALA A 40 9.37 -2.15 29.27
N LEU A 41 9.31 -2.48 27.98
CA LEU A 41 10.49 -2.86 27.18
C LEU A 41 11.39 -1.63 26.96
N ASP A 42 12.70 -1.83 26.95
CA ASP A 42 13.60 -0.81 26.44
C ASP A 42 13.54 -0.74 24.89
N ASP A 43 14.21 0.24 24.30
CA ASP A 43 14.15 0.49 22.86
C ASP A 43 14.72 -0.69 22.05
N ALA A 44 15.79 -1.32 22.54
CA ALA A 44 16.40 -2.47 21.88
C ALA A 44 15.49 -3.71 21.92
N ALA A 45 14.85 -3.98 23.06
CA ALA A 45 13.91 -5.07 23.22
C ALA A 45 12.63 -4.83 22.40
N LEU A 46 12.14 -3.58 22.30
CA LEU A 46 11.00 -3.24 21.48
C LEU A 46 11.30 -3.41 19.99
N ALA A 47 12.47 -2.97 19.52
CA ALA A 47 12.90 -3.18 18.14
C ALA A 47 13.05 -4.69 17.81
N ALA A 48 13.60 -5.48 18.71
CA ALA A 48 13.77 -6.93 18.57
C ALA A 48 12.42 -7.70 18.43
N LYS A 49 11.30 -7.10 18.83
CA LYS A 49 9.97 -7.68 18.65
C LYS A 49 9.65 -7.99 17.18
N THR A 50 10.22 -7.24 16.25
CA THR A 50 10.02 -7.53 14.82
C THR A 50 10.56 -8.90 14.43
N ASP A 51 11.74 -9.28 14.91
CA ASP A 51 12.32 -10.60 14.62
C ASP A 51 11.57 -11.71 15.36
N GLU A 52 11.11 -11.48 16.60
CA GLU A 52 10.24 -12.43 17.29
C GLU A 52 8.94 -12.68 16.53
N LEU A 53 8.31 -11.62 16.01
CA LEU A 53 7.07 -11.70 15.22
C LEU A 53 7.31 -12.38 13.87
N ARG A 54 8.44 -12.14 13.21
CA ARG A 54 8.85 -12.85 11.98
C ARG A 54 9.00 -14.36 12.23
N ASN A 55 9.62 -14.74 13.35
CA ASN A 55 9.75 -16.15 13.72
C ASN A 55 8.38 -16.79 13.99
N LYS A 56 7.50 -16.13 14.77
CA LYS A 56 6.13 -16.62 15.02
C LYS A 56 5.34 -16.76 13.72
N PHE A 57 5.45 -15.81 12.81
CA PHE A 57 4.80 -15.87 11.49
C PHE A 57 5.34 -17.05 10.66
N SER A 58 6.66 -17.28 10.68
CA SER A 58 7.27 -18.40 9.94
C SER A 58 6.79 -19.77 10.44
N ASP A 59 6.45 -19.87 11.73
CA ASP A 59 5.94 -21.10 12.33
C ASP A 59 4.45 -21.35 12.03
N SER A 60 3.65 -20.29 11.92
CA SER A 60 2.18 -20.38 11.79
C SER A 60 1.67 -20.09 10.38
N ASP A 61 2.43 -19.38 9.56
CA ASP A 61 2.04 -18.79 8.26
C ASP A 61 0.74 -17.95 8.35
N SER A 62 0.47 -17.37 9.53
CA SER A 62 -0.74 -16.62 9.82
C SER A 62 -0.43 -15.26 10.46
N LEU A 63 -0.76 -14.17 9.75
CA LEU A 63 -0.66 -12.82 10.28
C LEU A 63 -1.67 -12.55 11.40
N ASP A 64 -2.82 -13.24 11.39
CA ASP A 64 -3.85 -13.06 12.41
C ASP A 64 -3.38 -13.48 13.81
N GLU A 65 -2.48 -14.45 13.91
CA GLU A 65 -1.93 -14.92 15.19
C GLU A 65 -1.01 -13.90 15.85
N ILE A 66 -0.32 -13.09 15.06
CA ILE A 66 0.61 -12.08 15.54
C ILE A 66 0.01 -10.66 15.56
N LEU A 67 -1.20 -10.47 15.02
CA LEU A 67 -1.83 -9.17 14.81
C LEU A 67 -1.92 -8.32 16.08
N VAL A 68 -2.39 -8.92 17.17
CA VAL A 68 -2.58 -8.20 18.45
C VAL A 68 -1.26 -7.67 18.99
N GLU A 69 -0.23 -8.51 18.99
CA GLU A 69 1.11 -8.13 19.47
C GLU A 69 1.75 -7.12 18.52
N ALA A 70 1.66 -7.31 17.20
CA ALA A 70 2.19 -6.39 16.21
C ALA A 70 1.58 -4.99 16.34
N PHE A 71 0.27 -4.88 16.52
CA PHE A 71 -0.39 -3.58 16.71
C PHE A 71 0.02 -2.90 18.02
N ALA A 72 0.21 -3.66 19.11
CA ALA A 72 0.71 -3.12 20.37
C ALA A 72 2.15 -2.59 20.23
N VAL A 73 3.01 -3.31 19.51
CA VAL A 73 4.40 -2.92 19.21
C VAL A 73 4.45 -1.63 18.39
N VAL A 74 3.68 -1.54 17.29
CA VAL A 74 3.62 -0.31 16.46
C VAL A 74 3.11 0.87 17.25
N ARG A 75 2.09 0.68 18.09
CA ARG A 75 1.53 1.76 18.92
C ARG A 75 2.57 2.36 19.86
N GLU A 76 3.35 1.51 20.53
CA GLU A 76 4.42 2.00 21.43
C GLU A 76 5.57 2.61 20.63
N ALA A 77 5.99 2.01 19.51
CA ALA A 77 7.01 2.57 18.63
C ALA A 77 6.62 3.95 18.10
N SER A 78 5.37 4.12 17.68
CA SER A 78 4.82 5.42 17.24
C SER A 78 4.84 6.46 18.36
N LYS A 79 4.50 6.06 19.58
CA LYS A 79 4.56 6.94 20.75
C LYS A 79 5.98 7.38 21.06
N ARG A 80 6.96 6.49 20.96
CA ARG A 80 8.39 6.81 21.23
C ARG A 80 9.01 7.65 20.12
N SER A 81 8.79 7.26 18.86
CA SER A 81 9.45 7.92 17.72
C SER A 81 8.82 9.26 17.34
N LEU A 82 7.49 9.38 17.43
CA LEU A 82 6.74 10.56 16.96
C LEU A 82 5.94 11.27 18.06
N GLY A 83 5.88 10.74 19.28
CA GLY A 83 5.00 11.23 20.34
C GLY A 83 3.50 10.96 20.07
N MET A 84 3.17 10.12 19.10
CA MET A 84 1.80 9.86 18.68
C MET A 84 1.36 8.44 19.07
N ARG A 85 0.44 8.34 20.03
CA ARG A 85 -0.19 7.08 20.41
C ARG A 85 -1.47 6.87 19.63
N HIS A 86 -1.62 5.73 18.97
CA HIS A 86 -2.87 5.37 18.29
C HIS A 86 -4.04 5.26 19.28
N PHE A 87 -5.16 5.87 18.92
CA PHE A 87 -6.43 5.74 19.66
C PHE A 87 -7.13 4.43 19.28
N ASP A 88 -8.05 3.97 20.13
CA ASP A 88 -8.79 2.72 19.90
C ASP A 88 -9.54 2.70 18.56
N VAL A 89 -10.13 3.84 18.16
CA VAL A 89 -10.80 3.97 16.84
C VAL A 89 -9.82 3.84 15.68
N GLN A 90 -8.56 4.25 15.87
CA GLN A 90 -7.50 4.11 14.87
C GLN A 90 -7.02 2.64 14.78
N LEU A 91 -6.97 1.92 15.90
CA LEU A 91 -6.74 0.47 15.89
C LEU A 91 -7.83 -0.26 15.09
N ILE A 92 -9.11 0.11 15.26
CA ILE A 92 -10.22 -0.43 14.47
C ILE A 92 -9.99 -0.14 12.97
N GLY A 93 -9.60 1.09 12.62
CA GLY A 93 -9.26 1.45 11.24
C GLY A 93 -8.16 0.56 10.65
N GLY A 94 -7.10 0.31 11.40
CA GLY A 94 -6.01 -0.60 11.01
C GLY A 94 -6.47 -2.04 10.81
N LEU A 95 -7.33 -2.56 11.69
CA LEU A 95 -7.94 -3.89 11.57
C LEU A 95 -8.80 -4.02 10.30
N VAL A 96 -9.60 -2.99 10.00
CA VAL A 96 -10.43 -2.92 8.78
C VAL A 96 -9.57 -2.96 7.53
N LEU A 97 -8.48 -2.18 7.50
CA LEU A 97 -7.56 -2.15 6.35
C LEU A 97 -6.82 -3.48 6.20
N HIS A 98 -6.38 -4.11 7.29
CA HIS A 98 -5.73 -5.42 7.23
C HIS A 98 -6.63 -6.50 6.63
N GLU A 99 -7.92 -6.46 6.92
CA GLU A 99 -8.92 -7.38 6.33
C GLU A 99 -9.28 -7.04 4.86
N GLY A 100 -8.57 -6.13 4.19
CA GLY A 100 -8.82 -5.75 2.80
C GLY A 100 -10.15 -5.01 2.59
N LYS A 101 -10.57 -4.22 3.58
CA LYS A 101 -11.82 -3.44 3.55
C LYS A 101 -11.54 -1.95 3.47
N ILE A 102 -12.60 -1.18 3.21
CA ILE A 102 -12.55 0.28 3.22
C ILE A 102 -12.79 0.78 4.64
N ALA A 103 -11.83 1.55 5.17
CA ALA A 103 -11.97 2.29 6.41
C ALA A 103 -12.30 3.75 6.09
N GLU A 104 -13.55 4.14 6.28
CA GLU A 104 -13.98 5.53 6.15
C GLU A 104 -13.64 6.29 7.43
N MET A 105 -12.78 7.30 7.28
CA MET A 105 -12.34 8.17 8.37
C MET A 105 -12.42 9.64 7.92
N ARG A 106 -12.85 10.52 8.83
CA ARG A 106 -12.92 11.95 8.55
C ARG A 106 -11.54 12.57 8.40
N THR A 107 -11.49 13.69 7.70
CA THR A 107 -10.26 14.50 7.62
C THR A 107 -9.83 14.92 9.04
N GLY A 108 -8.54 14.78 9.34
CA GLY A 108 -7.97 15.08 10.66
C GLY A 108 -8.01 13.93 11.68
N GLU A 109 -8.62 12.80 11.39
CA GLU A 109 -8.64 11.62 12.28
C GLU A 109 -7.36 10.76 12.24
N GLY A 110 -6.34 11.19 11.50
CA GLY A 110 -5.03 10.56 11.47
C GLY A 110 -4.93 9.32 10.59
N LYS A 111 -5.57 9.32 9.41
CA LYS A 111 -5.51 8.22 8.44
C LYS A 111 -4.07 7.76 8.13
N THR A 112 -3.15 8.70 7.95
CA THR A 112 -1.72 8.41 7.67
C THR A 112 -1.09 7.59 8.80
N LEU A 113 -1.41 7.91 10.05
CA LEU A 113 -0.93 7.16 11.22
C LEU A 113 -1.58 5.77 11.30
N VAL A 114 -2.88 5.66 11.00
CA VAL A 114 -3.61 4.38 10.97
C VAL A 114 -2.99 3.40 10.00
N ALA A 115 -2.55 3.86 8.84
CA ALA A 115 -1.93 3.03 7.81
C ALA A 115 -0.66 2.32 8.31
N THR A 116 0.04 2.85 9.32
CA THR A 116 1.25 2.24 9.87
C THR A 116 0.99 0.88 10.54
N LEU A 117 -0.18 0.68 11.12
CA LEU A 117 -0.57 -0.55 11.81
C LEU A 117 -0.61 -1.76 10.85
N PRO A 118 -1.48 -1.76 9.82
CA PRO A 118 -1.53 -2.86 8.86
C PRO A 118 -0.29 -2.92 7.97
N ALA A 119 0.39 -1.79 7.71
CA ALA A 119 1.62 -1.80 6.94
C ALA A 119 2.74 -2.57 7.66
N TYR A 120 2.96 -2.31 8.96
CA TYR A 120 3.93 -3.06 9.76
C TYR A 120 3.59 -4.54 9.81
N LEU A 121 2.34 -4.89 10.16
CA LEU A 121 1.91 -6.28 10.26
C LEU A 121 2.17 -7.07 8.96
N ASN A 122 1.79 -6.49 7.82
CA ASN A 122 1.96 -7.16 6.53
C ASN A 122 3.42 -7.16 6.05
N ALA A 123 4.23 -6.18 6.48
CA ALA A 123 5.67 -6.13 6.18
C ALA A 123 6.45 -7.25 6.88
N ILE A 124 5.98 -7.77 8.02
CA ILE A 124 6.57 -8.92 8.73
C ILE A 124 6.72 -10.14 7.81
N ALA A 125 5.78 -10.35 6.90
CA ALA A 125 5.83 -11.44 5.93
C ALA A 125 6.99 -11.33 4.91
N GLY A 126 7.73 -10.22 4.88
CA GLY A 126 8.88 -10.02 4.00
C GLY A 126 8.54 -9.85 2.51
N LYS A 127 7.27 -9.79 2.17
CA LYS A 127 6.79 -9.73 0.76
C LYS A 127 6.65 -8.29 0.23
N GLY A 128 6.81 -7.27 1.08
CA GLY A 128 6.65 -5.85 0.76
C GLY A 128 5.22 -5.37 0.83
N VAL A 129 5.08 -4.13 1.30
CA VAL A 129 3.81 -3.42 1.42
C VAL A 129 3.87 -2.15 0.59
N HIS A 130 2.85 -1.89 -0.21
CA HIS A 130 2.72 -0.66 -0.98
C HIS A 130 1.71 0.27 -0.31
N ILE A 131 2.09 1.53 -0.11
CA ILE A 131 1.20 2.61 0.34
C ILE A 131 1.02 3.57 -0.83
N VAL A 132 -0.20 3.59 -1.36
CA VAL A 132 -0.55 4.31 -2.59
C VAL A 132 -1.18 5.64 -2.23
N THR A 133 -0.64 6.73 -2.76
CA THR A 133 -1.12 8.10 -2.57
C THR A 133 -1.47 8.74 -3.93
N VAL A 134 -2.13 9.91 -3.89
CA VAL A 134 -2.57 10.60 -5.12
C VAL A 134 -1.47 11.40 -5.82
N ASN A 135 -0.37 11.74 -5.13
CA ASN A 135 0.73 12.49 -5.74
C ASN A 135 2.08 12.24 -5.05
N ASP A 136 3.18 12.55 -5.74
CA ASP A 136 4.55 12.35 -5.28
C ASP A 136 4.89 13.13 -4.01
N TYR A 137 4.29 14.32 -3.82
CA TYR A 137 4.50 15.10 -2.61
C TYR A 137 3.99 14.37 -1.37
N LEU A 138 2.77 13.84 -1.43
CA LEU A 138 2.19 13.06 -0.33
C LEU A 138 2.96 11.76 -0.09
N ALA A 139 3.36 11.05 -1.14
CA ALA A 139 4.16 9.85 -1.02
C ALA A 139 5.47 10.12 -0.25
N GLN A 140 6.16 11.20 -0.61
CA GLN A 140 7.41 11.57 0.06
C GLN A 140 7.19 12.10 1.47
N ARG A 141 6.20 12.97 1.68
CA ARG A 141 5.85 13.54 2.99
C ARG A 141 5.50 12.44 3.99
N ASP A 142 4.63 11.52 3.58
CA ASP A 142 4.12 10.47 4.46
C ASP A 142 5.20 9.43 4.76
N ALA A 143 6.04 9.08 3.78
CA ALA A 143 7.20 8.24 3.99
C ALA A 143 8.20 8.87 4.98
N GLN A 144 8.48 10.17 4.86
CA GLN A 144 9.37 10.88 5.77
C GLN A 144 8.78 11.02 7.19
N TRP A 145 7.46 11.24 7.28
CA TRP A 145 6.80 11.43 8.56
C TRP A 145 6.60 10.12 9.32
N MET A 146 6.15 9.06 8.64
CA MET A 146 5.89 7.75 9.27
C MET A 146 7.12 6.84 9.28
N GLY A 147 8.12 7.12 8.45
CA GLY A 147 9.37 6.36 8.35
C GLY A 147 10.03 6.05 9.70
N PRO A 148 10.18 7.03 10.60
CA PRO A 148 10.78 6.79 11.92
C PRO A 148 10.12 5.66 12.73
N ILE A 149 8.83 5.37 12.55
CA ILE A 149 8.15 4.25 13.21
C ILE A 149 8.70 2.91 12.68
N TYR A 150 8.78 2.79 11.35
CA TYR A 150 9.24 1.57 10.70
C TYR A 150 10.73 1.33 10.96
N GLU A 151 11.54 2.38 10.83
CA GLU A 151 12.98 2.35 11.06
C GLU A 151 13.31 1.98 12.50
N PHE A 152 12.57 2.52 13.48
CA PHE A 152 12.69 2.15 14.89
C PHE A 152 12.46 0.64 15.11
N LEU A 153 11.57 0.04 14.33
CA LEU A 153 11.24 -1.39 14.36
C LEU A 153 12.10 -2.23 13.40
N GLY A 154 13.16 -1.66 12.83
CA GLY A 154 14.10 -2.37 11.95
C GLY A 154 13.57 -2.67 10.54
N LEU A 155 12.51 -1.99 10.10
CA LEU A 155 12.00 -2.07 8.74
C LEU A 155 12.56 -0.96 7.85
N THR A 156 12.66 -1.24 6.56
CA THR A 156 13.11 -0.30 5.54
C THR A 156 11.95 0.39 4.84
N VAL A 157 12.15 1.68 4.47
CA VAL A 157 11.15 2.48 3.76
C VAL A 157 11.72 2.96 2.43
N GLY A 158 10.96 2.76 1.35
CA GLY A 158 11.26 3.24 0.02
C GLY A 158 10.20 4.20 -0.50
N VAL A 159 10.59 5.07 -1.44
CA VAL A 159 9.65 5.96 -2.15
C VAL A 159 9.88 5.85 -3.64
N VAL A 160 8.82 5.51 -4.36
CA VAL A 160 8.81 5.49 -5.83
C VAL A 160 8.22 6.79 -6.34
N ARG A 161 8.97 7.45 -7.25
CA ARG A 161 8.64 8.77 -7.82
C ARG A 161 8.90 8.78 -9.32
N ALA A 162 8.27 9.74 -9.99
CA ALA A 162 8.57 10.04 -11.38
C ALA A 162 10.05 10.42 -11.60
N GLY A 163 10.61 10.00 -12.71
CA GLY A 163 11.98 10.35 -13.11
C GLY A 163 13.11 9.54 -12.47
N GLN A 164 12.81 8.59 -11.59
CA GLN A 164 13.81 7.66 -11.05
C GLN A 164 14.28 6.66 -12.11
N THR A 165 15.55 6.25 -12.01
CA THR A 165 16.10 5.13 -12.80
C THR A 165 15.48 3.79 -12.35
N ILE A 166 15.66 2.76 -13.19
CA ILE A 166 15.17 1.40 -12.85
C ILE A 166 15.86 0.87 -11.59
N GLU A 167 17.15 1.17 -11.41
CA GLU A 167 17.93 0.76 -10.24
C GLU A 167 17.41 1.43 -8.96
N GLU A 168 17.12 2.74 -9.00
CA GLU A 168 16.54 3.48 -7.88
C GLU A 168 15.14 2.96 -7.53
N LYS A 169 14.30 2.70 -8.53
CA LYS A 169 12.99 2.11 -8.32
C LYS A 169 13.08 0.71 -7.72
N ARG A 170 13.97 -0.13 -8.25
CA ARG A 170 14.19 -1.48 -7.71
C ARG A 170 14.63 -1.44 -6.26
N ALA A 171 15.51 -0.53 -5.90
CA ALA A 171 15.93 -0.32 -4.49
C ALA A 171 14.74 0.11 -3.62
N ALA A 172 13.88 1.03 -4.11
CA ALA A 172 12.69 1.45 -3.41
C ALA A 172 11.65 0.31 -3.23
N TYR A 173 11.44 -0.50 -4.27
CA TYR A 173 10.56 -1.67 -4.20
C TYR A 173 11.13 -2.83 -3.35
N ALA A 174 12.44 -2.88 -3.13
CA ALA A 174 13.06 -3.85 -2.24
C ALA A 174 12.84 -3.54 -0.76
N ALA A 175 12.43 -2.31 -0.41
CA ALA A 175 12.11 -1.92 0.96
C ALA A 175 10.89 -2.68 1.51
N ASP A 176 10.79 -2.80 2.83
CA ASP A 176 9.66 -3.48 3.49
C ASP A 176 8.35 -2.73 3.28
N VAL A 177 8.40 -1.39 3.29
CA VAL A 177 7.26 -0.50 3.00
C VAL A 177 7.65 0.46 1.89
N THR A 178 6.89 0.49 0.80
CA THR A 178 7.12 1.36 -0.35
C THR A 178 5.95 2.32 -0.54
N TYR A 179 6.24 3.61 -0.47
CA TYR A 179 5.29 4.67 -0.79
C TYR A 179 5.41 5.07 -2.27
N GLY A 180 4.30 5.43 -2.89
CA GLY A 180 4.28 5.90 -4.27
C GLY A 180 2.90 6.31 -4.72
N THR A 181 2.80 6.84 -5.94
CA THR A 181 1.51 7.17 -6.53
C THR A 181 0.90 5.98 -7.27
N ASN A 182 -0.43 5.99 -7.41
CA ASN A 182 -1.14 5.02 -8.25
C ASN A 182 -0.56 4.95 -9.67
N ASN A 183 -0.19 6.10 -10.25
CA ASN A 183 0.37 6.19 -11.60
C ASN A 183 1.74 5.49 -11.68
N GLU A 184 2.66 5.78 -10.73
CA GLU A 184 3.99 5.16 -10.74
C GLU A 184 3.91 3.65 -10.54
N PHE A 185 3.13 3.16 -9.57
CA PHE A 185 2.91 1.73 -9.39
C PHE A 185 2.32 1.07 -10.64
N GLY A 186 1.33 1.71 -11.27
CA GLY A 186 0.69 1.21 -12.47
C GLY A 186 1.60 1.22 -13.68
N PHE A 187 2.35 2.30 -13.93
CA PHE A 187 3.31 2.36 -15.04
C PHE A 187 4.46 1.37 -14.85
N ASP A 188 4.98 1.21 -13.64
CA ASP A 188 6.03 0.24 -13.38
C ASP A 188 5.52 -1.20 -13.56
N TYR A 189 4.28 -1.49 -13.13
CA TYR A 189 3.64 -2.78 -13.43
C TYR A 189 3.53 -3.05 -14.93
N LEU A 190 3.12 -2.06 -15.71
CA LEU A 190 3.03 -2.21 -17.17
C LEU A 190 4.43 -2.42 -17.80
N ARG A 191 5.45 -1.65 -17.37
CA ARG A 191 6.84 -1.83 -17.84
C ARG A 191 7.38 -3.20 -17.51
N ASP A 192 7.16 -3.68 -16.28
CA ASP A 192 7.61 -5.00 -15.83
C ASP A 192 6.94 -6.15 -16.60
N ASN A 193 5.69 -5.96 -17.07
CA ASN A 193 5.02 -6.93 -17.94
C ASN A 193 5.54 -6.91 -19.40
N LEU A 194 6.23 -5.86 -19.81
CA LEU A 194 6.91 -5.77 -21.12
C LEU A 194 8.38 -6.23 -21.06
N ALA A 195 8.92 -6.43 -19.85
CA ALA A 195 10.30 -6.85 -19.65
C ALA A 195 10.56 -8.27 -20.19
N PHE A 196 11.59 -8.44 -20.99
CA PHE A 196 12.00 -9.75 -21.52
C PHE A 196 12.76 -10.59 -20.51
N ARG A 197 13.39 -9.95 -19.51
CA ARG A 197 14.22 -10.60 -18.50
C ARG A 197 13.75 -10.20 -17.09
N MET A 198 13.86 -11.13 -16.14
CA MET A 198 13.52 -10.86 -14.73
C MET A 198 14.34 -9.71 -14.12
N GLN A 199 15.59 -9.57 -14.57
CA GLN A 199 16.49 -8.50 -14.10
C GLN A 199 16.10 -7.10 -14.60
N GLU A 200 15.21 -6.99 -15.57
CA GLU A 200 14.71 -5.73 -16.10
C GLU A 200 13.48 -5.23 -15.32
N ARG A 201 12.89 -6.07 -14.45
CA ARG A 201 11.76 -5.70 -13.63
C ARG A 201 12.21 -4.86 -12.44
N SER A 202 11.38 -3.88 -12.09
CA SER A 202 11.56 -3.04 -10.93
C SER A 202 10.82 -3.59 -9.70
N GLN A 203 9.61 -4.10 -9.87
CA GLN A 203 8.77 -4.63 -8.81
C GLN A 203 9.11 -6.08 -8.49
N ARG A 204 9.02 -6.46 -7.21
CA ARG A 204 9.25 -7.85 -6.77
C ARG A 204 7.98 -8.68 -6.61
N GLY A 205 6.80 -8.06 -6.67
CA GLY A 205 5.51 -8.70 -6.49
C GLY A 205 4.53 -7.78 -5.79
N GLN A 206 3.27 -8.22 -5.72
CA GLN A 206 2.17 -7.48 -5.13
C GLN A 206 1.55 -8.33 -4.03
N ALA A 207 1.95 -8.10 -2.77
CA ALA A 207 1.47 -8.86 -1.63
C ALA A 207 0.35 -8.14 -0.89
N PHE A 208 0.56 -6.87 -0.54
CA PHE A 208 -0.41 -6.07 0.19
C PHE A 208 -0.29 -4.59 -0.22
N ALA A 209 -1.43 -3.92 -0.36
CA ALA A 209 -1.46 -2.50 -0.66
C ALA A 209 -2.52 -1.78 0.19
N ILE A 210 -2.17 -0.58 0.62
CA ILE A 210 -3.09 0.39 1.23
C ILE A 210 -3.25 1.53 0.25
N VAL A 211 -4.48 1.81 -0.16
CA VAL A 211 -4.80 2.92 -1.07
C VAL A 211 -5.42 4.04 -0.26
N ASP A 212 -4.70 5.16 -0.14
CA ASP A 212 -5.25 6.37 0.48
C ASP A 212 -6.06 7.17 -0.56
N GLU A 213 -7.07 7.90 -0.09
CA GLU A 213 -8.00 8.65 -0.96
C GLU A 213 -8.58 7.79 -2.10
N VAL A 214 -9.09 6.62 -1.73
CA VAL A 214 -9.58 5.58 -2.65
C VAL A 214 -10.71 6.05 -3.58
N ASP A 215 -11.51 7.01 -3.17
CA ASP A 215 -12.55 7.67 -3.97
C ASP A 215 -11.94 8.46 -5.15
N SER A 216 -10.86 9.22 -4.89
CA SER A 216 -10.15 9.90 -5.97
C SER A 216 -9.49 8.89 -6.93
N ILE A 217 -8.76 7.92 -6.41
CA ILE A 217 -7.94 7.00 -7.23
C ILE A 217 -8.82 5.99 -7.98
N LEU A 218 -9.77 5.34 -7.31
CA LEU A 218 -10.53 4.21 -7.89
C LEU A 218 -11.89 4.60 -8.47
N ILE A 219 -12.36 5.85 -8.26
CA ILE A 219 -13.63 6.33 -8.80
C ILE A 219 -13.41 7.49 -9.75
N ASP A 220 -12.86 8.61 -9.28
CA ASP A 220 -12.75 9.83 -10.09
C ASP A 220 -11.76 9.64 -11.26
N GLU A 221 -10.60 9.04 -10.99
CA GLU A 221 -9.56 8.78 -12.00
C GLU A 221 -9.67 7.40 -12.67
N ALA A 222 -10.68 6.59 -12.32
CA ALA A 222 -10.80 5.20 -12.79
C ALA A 222 -10.85 5.04 -14.31
N ARG A 223 -11.25 6.08 -15.04
CA ARG A 223 -11.33 6.06 -16.51
C ARG A 223 -10.08 6.59 -17.21
N THR A 224 -9.10 7.09 -16.47
CA THR A 224 -7.85 7.60 -17.04
C THR A 224 -6.95 6.41 -17.39
N PRO A 225 -6.75 6.08 -18.68
CA PRO A 225 -5.94 4.93 -19.05
C PRO A 225 -4.47 5.20 -18.79
N LEU A 226 -3.76 4.24 -18.24
CA LEU A 226 -2.30 4.23 -18.21
C LEU A 226 -1.81 3.71 -19.56
N ILE A 227 -1.19 4.57 -20.37
CA ILE A 227 -0.72 4.23 -21.70
C ILE A 227 0.80 4.32 -21.74
N ILE A 228 1.46 3.22 -22.07
CA ILE A 228 2.86 3.20 -22.46
C ILE A 228 2.92 3.16 -23.98
N SER A 229 3.37 4.26 -24.61
CA SER A 229 3.70 4.27 -26.03
C SER A 229 5.22 4.22 -26.19
N GLY A 230 5.72 3.25 -26.97
CA GLY A 230 7.07 3.30 -27.49
C GLY A 230 7.24 4.49 -28.44
N ARG A 231 8.47 4.98 -28.63
CA ARG A 231 8.76 5.82 -29.78
C ARG A 231 8.32 5.02 -30.99
N SER A 232 7.38 5.55 -31.79
CA SER A 232 7.19 5.02 -33.13
C SER A 232 8.55 5.11 -33.78
N GLU A 233 9.13 3.98 -34.18
CA GLU A 233 10.24 4.00 -35.13
C GLU A 233 9.85 4.95 -36.23
N GLU A 234 10.80 5.78 -36.68
CA GLU A 234 10.58 6.88 -37.61
C GLU A 234 10.00 6.37 -38.94
N SER A 235 8.78 5.90 -38.88
CA SER A 235 8.02 5.56 -40.10
C SER A 235 7.72 6.80 -40.93
N THR A 236 7.75 8.00 -40.31
CA THR A 236 7.47 9.28 -40.98
C THR A 236 8.47 9.55 -42.12
N GLU A 237 9.77 9.31 -41.90
CA GLU A 237 10.77 9.45 -43.00
C GLU A 237 10.56 8.41 -44.10
N LEU A 238 10.24 7.18 -43.77
CA LEU A 238 9.95 6.12 -44.72
C LEU A 238 8.70 6.47 -45.54
N TYR A 239 7.64 6.91 -44.87
CA TYR A 239 6.41 7.36 -45.54
C TYR A 239 6.64 8.56 -46.46
N VAL A 240 7.41 9.56 -46.01
CA VAL A 240 7.78 10.71 -46.86
C VAL A 240 8.65 10.29 -48.05
N ARG A 241 9.56 9.32 -47.86
CA ARG A 241 10.38 8.76 -48.96
C ARG A 241 9.53 7.97 -49.99
N ILE A 242 8.66 7.10 -49.51
CA ILE A 242 7.75 6.32 -50.35
C ILE A 242 6.78 7.25 -51.09
N ASN A 243 6.19 8.23 -50.41
CA ASN A 243 5.26 9.18 -51.02
C ASN A 243 5.89 10.03 -52.11
N LYS A 244 7.22 10.29 -52.07
CA LYS A 244 7.97 10.95 -53.14
C LYS A 244 8.25 10.02 -54.32
N LEU A 245 8.18 8.70 -54.15
CA LEU A 245 8.39 7.71 -55.20
C LEU A 245 7.11 7.40 -55.98
N ILE A 246 5.95 7.41 -55.27
CA ILE A 246 4.65 7.07 -55.88
C ILE A 246 4.34 7.85 -57.17
N PRO A 247 4.54 9.20 -57.25
CA PRO A 247 4.29 9.93 -58.48
C PRO A 247 5.26 9.62 -59.63
N LYS A 248 6.33 8.86 -59.36
CA LYS A 248 7.35 8.45 -60.37
C LYS A 248 7.15 7.03 -60.90
N LEU A 249 6.17 6.32 -60.37
CA LEU A 249 5.81 4.98 -60.81
C LEU A 249 4.85 5.10 -62.01
N ASP A 250 5.28 4.65 -63.19
CA ASP A 250 4.42 4.51 -64.38
C ASP A 250 3.61 3.21 -64.29
N LEU A 251 2.39 3.24 -64.85
CA LEU A 251 1.45 2.11 -64.85
C LEU A 251 1.97 0.86 -65.58
N HIS A 252 3.12 0.96 -66.23
CA HIS A 252 3.76 -0.13 -67.00
C HIS A 252 4.77 -0.96 -66.17
N ASP A 253 5.04 -0.58 -64.92
CA ASP A 253 6.00 -1.28 -64.05
C ASP A 253 5.35 -2.30 -63.09
N VAL A 254 4.08 -2.64 -63.31
CA VAL A 254 3.37 -3.72 -62.57
C VAL A 254 3.35 -4.96 -63.47
N PRO A 255 3.99 -6.07 -63.09
CA PRO A 255 3.94 -7.33 -63.80
C PRO A 255 2.57 -7.98 -63.80
#